data_4bb6996f2b6ad1638a73bdf358a98bca
#
_entry.id   4bb6996f2b6ad1638a73bdf358a98bca
#
_cell.length_a   1.000
_cell.length_b   1.000
_cell.length_c   1.000
_cell.angle_alpha   90.00
_cell.angle_beta   90.00
_cell.angle_gamma   90.00
#
_symmetry.space_group_name_H-M   'P 1'
#
loop_
_entity.id
_entity.type
_entity.pdbx_description
1 polymer ?
#
loop_
_entity_poly.entity_id
_entity_poly.type
_entity_poly.pdbx_seq_one_letter_code
_entity_poly.pdbx_strand_id
1 'polypeptide(L)'
;MLAALLLLAAPVQAGGYDLECTYNSRSRRELVTAPDCARQAGMVSFNPERLRDFAFKHGLSDVNIGGHWYYVRRDGVSQPVMTFENWADEFHSNRARSEADGKIGYVDRRLRLVLPRIYDGAFPFEKGRAVVCFGCTRETDGEHSYYAGGSWACIDPSGREIRPRRTETGYKVCD
;
A
#
# COMPACT_ATOMS: atom_id res chain seq x y z
N MET A 1 -20.59 -12.63 -56.10
CA MET A 1 -20.82 -13.32 -54.81
C MET A 1 -19.75 -12.84 -53.85
N LEU A 2 -20.09 -11.89 -52.95
CA LEU A 2 -19.19 -11.42 -51.90
C LEU A 2 -19.47 -12.27 -50.65
N ALA A 3 -18.47 -13.00 -50.18
CA ALA A 3 -18.53 -13.72 -48.91
C ALA A 3 -18.19 -12.73 -47.77
N ALA A 4 -19.19 -12.45 -46.93
CA ALA A 4 -18.99 -11.67 -45.72
C ALA A 4 -18.27 -12.52 -44.66
N LEU A 5 -17.05 -12.14 -44.31
CA LEU A 5 -16.30 -12.75 -43.25
C LEU A 5 -16.84 -12.21 -41.90
N LEU A 6 -17.65 -13.01 -41.21
CA LEU A 6 -18.05 -12.70 -39.82
C LEU A 6 -16.83 -12.93 -38.91
N LEU A 7 -16.23 -11.84 -38.43
CA LEU A 7 -15.29 -11.87 -37.33
C LEU A 7 -16.10 -12.14 -36.05
N LEU A 8 -16.07 -13.38 -35.59
CA LEU A 8 -16.52 -13.74 -34.26
C LEU A 8 -15.53 -13.14 -33.22
N ALA A 9 -15.93 -12.09 -32.52
CA ALA A 9 -15.23 -11.58 -31.37
C ALA A 9 -15.25 -12.68 -30.30
N ALA A 10 -14.07 -13.18 -29.92
CA ALA A 10 -13.92 -14.09 -28.79
C ALA A 10 -14.45 -13.41 -27.53
N PRO A 11 -15.21 -14.12 -26.68
CA PRO A 11 -15.65 -13.55 -25.42
C PRO A 11 -14.41 -13.22 -24.59
N VAL A 12 -14.28 -11.95 -24.18
CA VAL A 12 -13.34 -11.55 -23.14
C VAL A 12 -13.73 -12.33 -21.89
N GLN A 13 -13.00 -13.37 -21.57
CA GLN A 13 -13.15 -14.07 -20.30
C GLN A 13 -12.91 -13.03 -19.22
N ALA A 14 -13.94 -12.69 -18.45
CA ALA A 14 -13.82 -11.93 -17.23
C ALA A 14 -12.86 -12.75 -16.32
N GLY A 15 -11.61 -12.32 -16.24
CA GLY A 15 -10.58 -13.01 -15.46
C GLY A 15 -11.09 -13.23 -14.05
N GLY A 16 -11.06 -14.49 -13.60
CA GLY A 16 -11.47 -14.88 -12.25
C GLY A 16 -10.60 -14.18 -11.20
N TYR A 17 -10.99 -14.32 -9.96
CA TYR A 17 -10.16 -13.93 -8.81
C TYR A 17 -9.15 -15.06 -8.59
N ASP A 18 -7.94 -14.90 -9.10
CA ASP A 18 -6.90 -15.94 -9.16
C ASP A 18 -5.82 -15.77 -8.07
N LEU A 19 -5.89 -14.66 -7.32
CA LEU A 19 -4.95 -14.38 -6.24
C LEU A 19 -5.49 -14.86 -4.89
N GLU A 20 -4.58 -15.44 -4.12
CA GLU A 20 -4.79 -15.82 -2.73
C GLU A 20 -4.63 -14.60 -1.82
N CYS A 21 -5.45 -14.51 -0.78
CA CYS A 21 -5.33 -13.48 0.26
C CYS A 21 -5.19 -14.11 1.64
N THR A 22 -4.38 -13.47 2.48
CA THR A 22 -4.37 -13.72 3.94
C THR A 22 -5.00 -12.52 4.63
N TYR A 23 -6.04 -12.76 5.43
CA TYR A 23 -6.82 -11.72 6.11
C TYR A 23 -7.44 -12.21 7.42
N ASN A 24 -7.80 -11.31 8.32
CA ASN A 24 -8.59 -11.65 9.51
C ASN A 24 -10.05 -11.92 9.11
N SER A 25 -10.51 -13.15 9.29
CA SER A 25 -11.89 -13.57 8.99
C SER A 25 -12.85 -13.13 10.08
N ARG A 26 -13.94 -12.47 9.69
CA ARG A 26 -15.02 -12.08 10.58
C ARG A 26 -15.79 -13.30 11.12
N SER A 27 -16.04 -14.30 10.27
CA SER A 27 -16.82 -15.47 10.62
C SER A 27 -16.03 -16.45 11.51
N ARG A 28 -14.75 -16.65 11.24
CA ARG A 28 -13.87 -17.56 11.97
C ARG A 28 -13.18 -16.90 13.17
N ARG A 29 -13.02 -15.59 13.17
CA ARG A 29 -12.29 -14.79 14.18
C ARG A 29 -10.80 -15.17 14.29
N GLU A 30 -10.22 -15.53 13.18
CA GLU A 30 -8.81 -15.92 13.04
C GLU A 30 -8.23 -15.42 11.72
N LEU A 31 -6.91 -15.44 11.61
CA LEU A 31 -6.21 -15.21 10.35
C LEU A 31 -6.42 -16.41 9.43
N VAL A 32 -6.89 -16.17 8.23
CA VAL A 32 -7.15 -17.20 7.22
C VAL A 32 -6.46 -16.85 5.90
N THR A 33 -6.07 -17.90 5.19
CA THR A 33 -5.62 -17.79 3.80
C THR A 33 -6.69 -18.40 2.91
N ALA A 34 -7.14 -17.68 1.90
CA ALA A 34 -8.22 -18.10 1.02
C ALA A 34 -7.83 -17.91 -0.46
N PRO A 35 -8.00 -18.96 -1.29
CA PRO A 35 -7.87 -18.84 -2.74
C PRO A 35 -9.05 -18.03 -3.31
N ASP A 36 -8.97 -17.70 -4.59
CA ASP A 36 -10.02 -16.98 -5.34
C ASP A 36 -10.47 -15.68 -4.67
N CYS A 37 -9.53 -14.98 -4.06
CA CYS A 37 -9.79 -13.84 -3.18
C CYS A 37 -9.70 -12.50 -3.88
N ALA A 38 -8.70 -12.34 -4.73
CA ALA A 38 -8.44 -11.08 -5.42
C ALA A 38 -8.00 -11.30 -6.87
N ARG A 39 -8.03 -10.24 -7.65
CA ARG A 39 -7.40 -10.15 -8.96
C ARG A 39 -6.72 -8.81 -9.11
N GLN A 40 -5.65 -8.79 -9.90
CA GLN A 40 -4.96 -7.56 -10.26
C GLN A 40 -5.10 -7.27 -11.75
N ALA A 41 -5.88 -6.25 -12.07
CA ALA A 41 -6.04 -5.72 -13.44
C ALA A 41 -5.91 -4.18 -13.33
N GLY A 42 -4.67 -3.72 -13.14
CA GLY A 42 -4.41 -2.35 -12.69
C GLY A 42 -4.54 -2.24 -11.16
N MET A 43 -5.68 -1.77 -10.67
CA MET A 43 -5.98 -1.80 -9.23
C MET A 43 -6.43 -3.20 -8.79
N VAL A 44 -6.10 -3.56 -7.53
CA VAL A 44 -6.58 -4.80 -6.93
C VAL A 44 -8.08 -4.71 -6.68
N SER A 45 -8.80 -5.75 -7.08
CA SER A 45 -10.22 -5.93 -6.80
C SER A 45 -10.46 -7.27 -6.10
N PHE A 46 -11.41 -7.31 -5.17
CA PHE A 46 -11.66 -8.45 -4.29
C PHE A 46 -12.93 -9.19 -4.70
N ASN A 47 -12.89 -10.51 -4.55
CA ASN A 47 -14.08 -11.35 -4.66
C ASN A 47 -15.12 -10.88 -3.63
N PRO A 48 -16.35 -10.56 -4.04
CA PRO A 48 -17.39 -10.04 -3.13
C PRO A 48 -17.72 -10.97 -1.97
N GLU A 49 -17.61 -12.29 -2.15
CA GLU A 49 -17.84 -13.26 -1.08
C GLU A 49 -16.74 -13.19 -0.03
N ARG A 50 -15.48 -13.12 -0.45
CA ARG A 50 -14.34 -12.96 0.45
C ARG A 50 -14.38 -11.62 1.18
N LEU A 51 -14.67 -10.54 0.45
CA LEU A 51 -14.77 -9.20 1.01
C LEU A 51 -15.82 -9.12 2.14
N ARG A 52 -16.93 -9.85 2.05
CA ARG A 52 -17.94 -9.91 3.13
C ARG A 52 -17.42 -10.54 4.41
N ASP A 53 -16.43 -11.43 4.30
CA ASP A 53 -15.84 -12.13 5.45
C ASP A 53 -14.64 -11.39 6.07
N PHE A 54 -14.13 -10.33 5.45
CA PHE A 54 -13.06 -9.52 6.02
C PHE A 54 -13.50 -8.90 7.35
N ALA A 55 -12.63 -9.00 8.36
CA ALA A 55 -12.83 -8.31 9.64
C ALA A 55 -12.37 -6.86 9.51
N PHE A 56 -13.30 -5.92 9.65
CA PHE A 56 -13.01 -4.49 9.53
C PHE A 56 -12.85 -3.84 10.90
N LYS A 57 -11.69 -3.24 11.14
CA LYS A 57 -11.39 -2.42 12.31
C LYS A 57 -11.31 -0.95 11.89
N HIS A 58 -12.10 -0.09 12.50
CA HIS A 58 -12.20 1.34 12.13
C HIS A 58 -12.50 1.59 10.64
N GLY A 59 -13.27 0.68 10.01
CA GLY A 59 -13.68 0.79 8.62
C GLY A 59 -12.70 0.21 7.59
N LEU A 60 -11.55 -0.29 8.02
CA LEU A 60 -10.53 -0.89 7.18
C LEU A 60 -10.24 -2.33 7.60
N SER A 61 -9.88 -3.15 6.62
CA SER A 61 -9.29 -4.47 6.83
C SER A 61 -7.91 -4.48 6.22
N ASP A 62 -6.96 -5.09 6.89
CA ASP A 62 -5.62 -5.37 6.39
C ASP A 62 -5.65 -6.74 5.69
N VAL A 63 -5.15 -6.78 4.46
CA VAL A 63 -5.15 -7.96 3.60
C VAL A 63 -3.79 -8.12 2.97
N ASN A 64 -3.20 -9.30 3.09
CA ASN A 64 -1.95 -9.65 2.42
C ASN A 64 -2.24 -10.42 1.13
N ILE A 65 -1.58 -10.03 0.04
CA ILE A 65 -1.63 -10.70 -1.25
C ILE A 65 -0.19 -10.87 -1.73
N GLY A 66 0.30 -12.11 -1.78
CA GLY A 66 1.64 -12.40 -2.28
C GLY A 66 2.78 -11.67 -1.54
N GLY A 67 2.65 -11.47 -0.23
CA GLY A 67 3.62 -10.76 0.62
C GLY A 67 3.44 -9.24 0.67
N HIS A 68 2.50 -8.68 -0.09
CA HIS A 68 2.19 -7.25 -0.10
C HIS A 68 0.93 -6.96 0.70
N TRP A 69 1.00 -5.97 1.58
CA TRP A 69 -0.13 -5.55 2.39
C TRP A 69 -0.96 -4.48 1.70
N TYR A 70 -2.29 -4.59 1.88
CA TYR A 70 -3.29 -3.63 1.42
C TYR A 70 -4.21 -3.28 2.57
N TYR A 71 -4.58 -2.02 2.70
CA TYR A 71 -5.79 -1.66 3.40
C TYR A 71 -6.96 -1.70 2.43
N VAL A 72 -8.07 -2.29 2.89
CA VAL A 72 -9.29 -2.48 2.10
C VAL A 72 -10.47 -1.91 2.85
N ARG A 73 -11.31 -1.13 2.17
CA ARG A 73 -12.59 -0.63 2.67
C ARG A 73 -13.71 -1.64 2.37
N ARG A 74 -14.86 -1.49 3.05
CA ARG A 74 -16.03 -2.35 2.85
C ARG A 74 -16.60 -2.33 1.42
N ASP A 75 -16.39 -1.26 0.68
CA ASP A 75 -16.79 -1.11 -0.72
C ASP A 75 -15.77 -1.69 -1.72
N GLY A 76 -14.70 -2.32 -1.22
CA GLY A 76 -13.67 -2.93 -2.05
C GLY A 76 -12.55 -1.98 -2.50
N VAL A 77 -12.66 -0.68 -2.21
CA VAL A 77 -11.56 0.26 -2.47
C VAL A 77 -10.35 -0.14 -1.63
N SER A 78 -9.20 -0.24 -2.26
CA SER A 78 -7.95 -0.66 -1.60
C SER A 78 -6.77 0.24 -1.95
N GLN A 79 -5.76 0.22 -1.09
CA GLN A 79 -4.47 0.84 -1.33
C GLN A 79 -3.35 -0.04 -0.81
N PRO A 80 -2.27 -0.22 -1.59
CA PRO A 80 -1.08 -0.87 -1.09
C PRO A 80 -0.49 -0.02 0.03
N VAL A 81 0.01 -0.69 1.07
CA VAL A 81 0.71 -0.05 2.18
C VAL A 81 2.03 -0.77 2.45
N MET A 82 2.96 -0.08 3.06
CA MET A 82 4.23 -0.69 3.42
C MET A 82 4.03 -1.85 4.39
N THR A 83 4.97 -2.77 4.37
CA THR A 83 5.10 -3.79 5.42
C THR A 83 5.95 -3.21 6.55
N PHE A 84 5.45 -3.33 7.78
CA PHE A 84 6.18 -3.04 8.99
C PHE A 84 6.07 -4.23 9.95
N GLU A 85 7.18 -4.79 10.39
CA GLU A 85 7.23 -5.97 11.27
C GLU A 85 6.28 -7.10 10.87
N ASN A 86 6.27 -7.47 9.61
CA ASN A 86 5.40 -8.50 9.01
C ASN A 86 3.91 -8.13 8.85
N TRP A 87 3.48 -6.91 9.19
CA TRP A 87 2.09 -6.44 9.07
C TRP A 87 1.97 -5.18 8.22
N ALA A 88 0.73 -4.80 7.93
CA ALA A 88 0.43 -3.54 7.28
C ALA A 88 0.89 -2.36 8.14
N ASP A 89 1.52 -1.35 7.51
CA ASP A 89 1.98 -0.13 8.18
C ASP A 89 0.85 0.56 8.94
N GLU A 90 1.05 0.88 10.21
CA GLU A 90 0.03 1.49 11.05
C GLU A 90 -0.23 2.96 10.68
N PHE A 91 -1.42 3.43 11.04
CA PHE A 91 -1.76 4.85 10.87
C PHE A 91 -1.18 5.71 12.00
N HIS A 92 -0.22 6.55 11.67
CA HIS A 92 0.35 7.58 12.53
C HIS A 92 -0.14 8.96 12.10
N SER A 93 -0.69 9.76 12.98
CA SER A 93 -1.29 11.08 12.66
C SER A 93 -2.27 11.02 11.46
N ASN A 94 -3.11 9.97 11.40
CA ASN A 94 -4.04 9.67 10.30
C ASN A 94 -3.39 9.44 8.93
N ARG A 95 -2.12 9.02 8.90
CA ARG A 95 -1.37 8.67 7.69
C ARG A 95 -0.74 7.29 7.85
N ALA A 96 -0.87 6.44 6.83
CA ALA A 96 -0.08 5.23 6.66
C ALA A 96 0.80 5.38 5.41
N ARG A 97 2.00 4.82 5.44
CA ARG A 97 2.89 4.81 4.28
C ARG A 97 2.34 3.86 3.23
N SER A 98 2.34 4.31 1.98
CA SER A 98 1.86 3.55 0.83
C SER A 98 2.96 3.44 -0.20
N GLU A 99 3.32 2.21 -0.55
CA GLU A 99 4.40 1.93 -1.49
C GLU A 99 3.82 1.30 -2.77
N ALA A 100 4.22 1.83 -3.92
CA ALA A 100 4.03 1.24 -5.22
C ALA A 100 5.14 1.69 -6.16
N ASP A 101 5.55 0.82 -7.08
CA ASP A 101 6.60 1.09 -8.07
C ASP A 101 7.92 1.60 -7.46
N GLY A 102 8.27 1.09 -6.26
CA GLY A 102 9.48 1.47 -5.54
C GLY A 102 9.47 2.89 -4.98
N LYS A 103 8.30 3.55 -4.95
CA LYS A 103 8.14 4.88 -4.37
C LYS A 103 7.10 4.86 -3.25
N ILE A 104 7.34 5.69 -2.24
CA ILE A 104 6.53 5.80 -1.06
C ILE A 104 5.78 7.13 -1.06
N GLY A 105 4.52 7.07 -0.68
CA GLY A 105 3.65 8.20 -0.39
C GLY A 105 2.87 7.93 0.88
N TYR A 106 1.79 8.67 1.10
CA TYR A 106 0.94 8.47 2.28
C TYR A 106 -0.53 8.46 1.91
N VAL A 107 -1.27 7.54 2.53
CA VAL A 107 -2.72 7.44 2.43
C VAL A 107 -3.40 7.86 3.74
N ASP A 108 -4.61 8.40 3.64
CA ASP A 108 -5.46 8.65 4.78
C ASP A 108 -6.36 7.43 5.10
N ARG A 109 -7.12 7.49 6.21
CA ARG A 109 -8.07 6.41 6.59
C ARG A 109 -9.24 6.23 5.62
N ARG A 110 -9.43 7.13 4.65
CA ARG A 110 -10.38 6.97 3.54
C ARG A 110 -9.74 6.30 2.34
N LEU A 111 -8.46 5.90 2.45
CA LEU A 111 -7.61 5.35 1.41
C LEU A 111 -7.41 6.31 0.21
N ARG A 112 -7.42 7.61 0.47
CA ARG A 112 -6.99 8.60 -0.51
C ARG A 112 -5.48 8.78 -0.40
N LEU A 113 -4.80 8.76 -1.54
CA LEU A 113 -3.39 9.11 -1.62
C LEU A 113 -3.26 10.63 -1.37
N VAL A 114 -2.92 11.00 -0.13
CA VAL A 114 -2.85 12.41 0.30
C VAL A 114 -1.48 13.03 0.10
N LEU A 115 -0.42 12.23 0.04
CA LEU A 115 0.89 12.62 -0.43
C LEU A 115 1.32 11.65 -1.53
N PRO A 116 1.75 12.15 -2.71
CA PRO A 116 2.08 11.30 -3.84
C PRO A 116 3.27 10.39 -3.53
N ARG A 117 3.35 9.24 -4.23
CA ARG A 117 4.45 8.30 -4.13
C ARG A 117 5.65 8.82 -4.92
N ILE A 118 6.46 9.65 -4.27
CA ILE A 118 7.65 10.28 -4.86
C ILE A 118 8.91 10.09 -4.03
N TYR A 119 8.77 9.58 -2.80
CA TYR A 119 9.88 9.40 -1.87
C TYR A 119 10.54 8.03 -2.07
N ASP A 120 11.86 7.97 -2.01
CA ASP A 120 12.62 6.73 -2.03
C ASP A 120 12.67 6.06 -0.65
N GLY A 121 12.50 6.85 0.40
CA GLY A 121 12.34 6.38 1.77
C GLY A 121 11.42 7.33 2.53
N ALA A 122 10.66 6.78 3.47
CA ALA A 122 9.73 7.56 4.29
C ALA A 122 9.51 6.89 5.65
N PHE A 123 9.34 7.71 6.67
CA PHE A 123 9.03 7.29 8.03
C PHE A 123 7.60 7.64 8.42
N PRO A 124 7.02 6.98 9.42
CA PRO A 124 5.72 7.36 9.94
C PRO A 124 5.67 8.82 10.38
N PHE A 125 4.48 9.42 10.32
CA PHE A 125 4.27 10.74 10.89
C PHE A 125 4.34 10.69 12.42
N GLU A 126 5.18 11.52 13.00
CA GLU A 126 5.27 11.69 14.45
C GLU A 126 5.07 13.17 14.80
N LYS A 127 4.15 13.45 15.72
CA LYS A 127 3.86 14.83 16.16
C LYS A 127 3.65 15.81 15.00
N GLY A 128 2.97 15.35 13.93
CA GLY A 128 2.67 16.17 12.76
C GLY A 128 3.85 16.41 11.80
N ARG A 129 4.91 15.60 11.86
CA ARG A 129 6.06 15.66 10.96
C ARG A 129 6.43 14.26 10.50
N ALA A 130 7.04 14.15 9.31
CA ALA A 130 7.63 12.92 8.82
C ALA A 130 8.99 13.19 8.19
N VAL A 131 9.88 12.25 8.35
CA VAL A 131 11.17 12.23 7.64
C VAL A 131 10.96 11.49 6.33
N VAL A 132 11.40 12.08 5.24
CA VAL A 132 11.39 11.47 3.90
C VAL A 132 12.74 11.64 3.23
N CYS A 133 13.07 10.77 2.30
CA CYS A 133 14.29 10.94 1.52
C CYS A 133 14.06 10.81 0.02
N PHE A 134 14.97 11.41 -0.74
CA PHE A 134 15.05 11.42 -2.19
C PHE A 134 16.43 10.92 -2.61
N GLY A 135 16.47 9.94 -3.52
CA GLY A 135 17.72 9.34 -4.00
C GLY A 135 18.43 8.47 -2.97
N CYS A 136 17.77 8.09 -1.87
CA CYS A 136 18.31 7.09 -0.96
C CYS A 136 18.01 5.67 -1.45
N THR A 137 18.80 4.69 -0.98
CA THR A 137 18.60 3.28 -1.23
C THR A 137 18.18 2.58 0.06
N ARG A 138 17.29 1.59 -0.07
CA ARG A 138 16.97 0.69 1.05
C ARG A 138 18.04 -0.37 1.11
N GLU A 139 18.73 -0.46 2.23
CA GLU A 139 19.78 -1.44 2.51
C GLU A 139 19.33 -2.35 3.64
N THR A 140 19.95 -3.54 3.72
CA THR A 140 19.64 -4.53 4.74
C THR A 140 20.94 -4.91 5.46
N ASP A 141 20.89 -4.94 6.77
CA ASP A 141 21.95 -5.45 7.65
C ASP A 141 21.32 -6.50 8.59
N GLY A 142 21.58 -7.78 8.26
CA GLY A 142 20.90 -8.88 8.93
C GLY A 142 19.38 -8.84 8.72
N GLU A 143 18.63 -8.76 9.80
CA GLU A 143 17.16 -8.69 9.79
C GLU A 143 16.63 -7.24 9.71
N HIS A 144 17.51 -6.25 9.76
CA HIS A 144 17.12 -4.84 9.78
C HIS A 144 17.28 -4.19 8.42
N SER A 145 16.29 -3.38 8.02
CA SER A 145 16.39 -2.54 6.84
C SER A 145 16.51 -1.07 7.24
N TYR A 146 17.36 -0.33 6.54
CA TYR A 146 17.55 1.10 6.73
C TYR A 146 17.68 1.81 5.38
N TYR A 147 17.60 3.12 5.38
CA TYR A 147 17.83 3.91 4.18
C TYR A 147 19.20 4.59 4.26
N ALA A 148 19.96 4.51 3.16
CA ALA A 148 21.30 5.09 3.06
C ALA A 148 21.39 6.07 1.90
N GLY A 149 22.27 7.07 2.05
CA GLY A 149 22.50 8.09 1.02
C GLY A 149 21.35 9.07 0.82
N GLY A 150 21.36 9.72 -0.33
CA GLY A 150 20.31 10.64 -0.78
C GLY A 150 20.25 11.96 -0.02
N SER A 151 19.14 12.69 -0.20
CA SER A 151 18.83 13.92 0.50
C SER A 151 17.56 13.77 1.33
N TRP A 152 17.59 14.28 2.55
CA TRP A 152 16.58 14.08 3.57
C TRP A 152 15.80 15.35 3.86
N ALA A 153 14.50 15.24 3.96
CA ALA A 153 13.61 16.34 4.27
C ALA A 153 12.69 16.02 5.45
N CYS A 154 12.36 17.05 6.20
CA CYS A 154 11.28 17.03 7.18
C CYS A 154 10.04 17.66 6.57
N ILE A 155 8.96 16.92 6.48
CA ILE A 155 7.69 17.37 5.88
C ILE A 155 6.58 17.48 6.91
N ASP A 156 5.65 18.43 6.67
CA ASP A 156 4.38 18.52 7.38
C ASP A 156 3.30 17.60 6.72
N PRO A 157 2.10 17.47 7.30
CA PRO A 157 1.04 16.62 6.74
C PRO A 157 0.51 17.04 5.37
N SER A 158 0.86 18.22 4.88
CA SER A 158 0.58 18.67 3.50
C SER A 158 1.69 18.30 2.50
N GLY A 159 2.81 17.73 2.99
CA GLY A 159 3.98 17.41 2.18
C GLY A 159 4.95 18.57 1.97
N ARG A 160 4.70 19.70 2.64
CA ARG A 160 5.60 20.87 2.57
C ARG A 160 6.83 20.61 3.44
N GLU A 161 8.01 20.85 2.89
CA GLU A 161 9.26 20.84 3.64
C GLU A 161 9.28 21.97 4.66
N ILE A 162 9.47 21.63 5.93
CA ILE A 162 9.47 22.58 7.05
C ILE A 162 10.87 22.87 7.57
N ARG A 163 11.88 22.21 7.00
CA ARG A 163 13.30 22.44 7.27
C ARG A 163 14.11 22.25 5.98
N PRO A 164 15.29 22.89 5.84
CA PRO A 164 16.19 22.66 4.71
C PRO A 164 16.60 21.18 4.63
N ARG A 165 16.70 20.68 3.42
CA ARG A 165 17.19 19.31 3.16
C ARG A 165 18.62 19.15 3.67
N ARG A 166 18.93 17.93 4.10
CA ARG A 166 20.27 17.53 4.53
C ARG A 166 20.72 16.29 3.75
N THR A 167 22.02 16.16 3.52
CA THR A 167 22.65 14.99 2.88
C THR A 167 23.18 13.99 3.89
N GLU A 168 23.27 14.39 5.16
CA GLU A 168 23.67 13.50 6.25
C GLU A 168 22.47 12.67 6.72
N THR A 169 22.72 11.45 7.22
CA THR A 169 21.72 10.46 7.62
C THR A 169 20.57 11.06 8.42
N GLY A 170 19.39 10.96 7.83
CA GLY A 170 18.30 11.86 8.00
C GLY A 170 17.35 11.73 9.14
N TYR A 171 17.52 10.77 10.09
CA TYR A 171 16.56 10.61 11.20
C TYR A 171 16.39 11.87 12.04
N LYS A 172 17.38 12.74 12.11
CA LYS A 172 17.38 13.99 12.89
C LYS A 172 16.98 15.24 12.08
N VAL A 173 16.58 15.09 10.84
CA VAL A 173 16.22 16.25 10.00
C VAL A 173 14.98 16.98 10.52
N CYS A 174 14.15 16.31 11.32
CA CYS A 174 12.96 16.87 11.96
C CYS A 174 13.20 17.43 13.40
N ASP A 175 14.39 17.26 13.96
CA ASP A 175 14.73 17.70 15.33
C ASP A 175 15.01 19.20 15.41
#